data_3dece95da70d671c42c34da4ea2cca76
#
_entry.id   3dece95da70d671c42c34da4ea2cca76
#
_cell.length_a   1.000
_cell.length_b   1.000
_cell.length_c   1.000
_cell.angle_alpha   90.00
_cell.angle_beta   90.00
_cell.angle_gamma   90.00
#
_symmetry.space_group_name_H-M   'P 1'
#
loop_
_entity.id
_entity.type
_entity.pdbx_description
1 polymer ?
#
loop_
_entity_poly.entity_id
_entity_poly.type
_entity_poly.pdbx_seq_one_letter_code
_entity_poly.pdbx_strand_id
1 'polypeptide(L)'
;MKFWKMNGAGNDFIVIDNRDGTVDAAQWPRIARTLCERHLSVGADGLMVVERPANGGDYRMLFLNSDGSIGEMCGNGARCICRYGYENGLAGDVQRVETTAGLVTGWRVDERMYRIRLNDPCNLRL
;
A
#
# COMPACT_ATOMS: atom_id res chain seq x y z
N MET A 1 -8.80 13.23 8.01
CA MET A 1 -8.17 12.07 7.37
C MET A 1 -6.80 11.84 8.00
N LYS A 2 -6.58 10.64 8.50
CA LYS A 2 -5.29 10.30 9.08
C LYS A 2 -4.42 9.61 8.05
N PHE A 3 -3.14 9.94 8.05
CA PHE A 3 -2.18 9.26 7.19
C PHE A 3 -0.86 9.08 7.93
N TRP A 4 -0.06 8.16 7.41
CA TRP A 4 1.28 7.89 7.92
C TRP A 4 2.25 8.03 6.77
N LYS A 5 3.42 8.58 7.05
CA LYS A 5 4.50 8.62 6.07
C LYS A 5 5.50 7.54 6.42
N MET A 6 5.80 6.67 5.46
CA MET A 6 6.73 5.57 5.65
C MET A 6 7.85 5.64 4.63
N ASN A 7 9.04 5.24 5.06
CA ASN A 7 10.21 5.20 4.19
C ASN A 7 10.64 3.76 4.02
N GLY A 8 10.76 3.32 2.78
CA GLY A 8 11.26 1.98 2.47
C GLY A 8 12.38 2.08 1.45
N ALA A 9 13.59 1.69 1.80
CA ALA A 9 14.73 1.51 0.89
C ALA A 9 14.85 2.61 -0.19
N GLY A 10 14.75 3.87 0.23
CA GLY A 10 14.92 5.00 -0.70
C GLY A 10 13.64 5.59 -1.26
N ASN A 11 12.49 4.99 -0.97
CA ASN A 11 11.20 5.52 -1.37
C ASN A 11 10.39 5.98 -0.17
N ASP A 12 9.65 7.08 -0.32
CA ASP A 12 8.72 7.55 0.68
C ASP A 12 7.31 7.24 0.22
N PHE A 13 6.50 6.72 1.15
CA PHE A 13 5.10 6.42 0.86
C PHE A 13 4.20 7.04 1.91
N ILE A 14 3.04 7.49 1.47
CA ILE A 14 1.96 7.90 2.37
C ILE A 14 0.98 6.75 2.43
N VAL A 15 0.59 6.35 3.64
CA VAL A 15 -0.40 5.30 3.85
C VAL A 15 -1.64 5.91 4.48
N ILE A 16 -2.80 5.66 3.87
CA ILE A 16 -4.09 6.09 4.40
C ILE A 16 -4.95 4.86 4.66
N ASP A 17 -5.53 4.80 5.85
CA ASP A 17 -6.46 3.74 6.20
C ASP A 17 -7.87 4.19 5.86
N ASN A 18 -8.46 3.59 4.84
CA ASN A 18 -9.82 3.88 4.39
C ASN A 18 -10.74 2.67 4.57
N ARG A 19 -10.47 1.84 5.56
CA ARG A 19 -11.32 0.66 5.80
C ARG A 19 -12.73 1.03 6.21
N ASP A 20 -12.92 2.22 6.73
CA ASP A 20 -14.26 2.72 7.08
C ASP A 20 -15.04 3.23 5.86
N GLY A 21 -14.41 3.31 4.69
CA GLY A 21 -15.07 3.74 3.47
C GLY A 21 -15.43 5.20 3.41
N THR A 22 -14.82 6.04 4.25
CA THR A 22 -15.16 7.45 4.34
C THR A 22 -14.84 8.22 3.06
N VAL A 23 -13.77 7.84 2.37
CA VAL A 23 -13.34 8.52 1.15
C VAL A 23 -13.79 7.69 -0.05
N ASP A 24 -14.43 8.37 -0.99
CA ASP A 24 -14.89 7.76 -2.23
C ASP A 24 -13.70 7.46 -3.15
N ALA A 25 -13.75 6.30 -3.80
CA ALA A 25 -12.67 5.83 -4.67
C ALA A 25 -12.30 6.83 -5.76
N ALA A 26 -13.26 7.58 -6.27
CA ALA A 26 -13.01 8.57 -7.32
C ALA A 26 -12.13 9.73 -6.86
N GLN A 27 -11.96 9.91 -5.56
CA GLN A 27 -11.16 11.00 -5.00
C GLN A 27 -9.66 10.68 -4.95
N TRP A 28 -9.28 9.40 -5.00
CA TRP A 28 -7.89 9.03 -4.74
C TRP A 28 -6.86 9.61 -5.70
N PRO A 29 -7.11 9.69 -7.02
CA PRO A 29 -6.11 10.30 -7.91
C PRO A 29 -5.78 11.74 -7.54
N ARG A 30 -6.79 12.53 -7.19
CA ARG A 30 -6.59 13.92 -6.80
C ARG A 30 -5.87 14.02 -5.45
N ILE A 31 -6.26 13.18 -4.51
CA ILE A 31 -5.63 13.15 -3.18
C ILE A 31 -4.16 12.76 -3.31
N ALA A 32 -3.86 11.77 -4.15
CA ALA A 32 -2.48 11.34 -4.36
C ALA A 32 -1.63 12.48 -4.91
N ARG A 33 -2.11 13.19 -5.93
CA ARG A 33 -1.37 14.32 -6.48
C ARG A 33 -1.11 15.39 -5.44
N THR A 34 -2.12 15.71 -4.64
CA THR A 34 -2.01 16.75 -3.62
C THR A 34 -1.05 16.37 -2.50
N LEU A 35 -1.20 15.17 -1.96
CA LEU A 35 -0.39 14.75 -0.81
C LEU A 35 1.04 14.41 -1.20
N CYS A 36 1.26 13.94 -2.41
CA CYS A 36 2.61 13.57 -2.84
C CYS A 36 3.42 14.75 -3.35
N GLU A 37 2.83 15.90 -3.51
CA GLU A 37 3.56 17.08 -3.95
C GLU A 37 4.50 17.58 -2.86
N ARG A 38 5.80 17.60 -3.18
CA ARG A 38 6.83 17.83 -2.17
C ARG A 38 6.90 19.26 -1.67
N HIS A 39 6.44 20.22 -2.46
CA HIS A 39 6.56 21.63 -2.09
C HIS A 39 5.41 22.13 -1.25
N LEU A 40 4.22 21.55 -1.42
CA LEU A 40 3.00 22.09 -0.85
C LEU A 40 2.38 21.21 0.22
N SER A 41 2.82 19.98 0.34
CA SER A 41 2.22 19.01 1.25
C SER A 41 3.28 18.11 1.87
N VAL A 42 2.86 16.90 2.24
CA VAL A 42 3.72 15.94 2.91
C VAL A 42 4.89 15.51 2.04
N GLY A 43 4.66 15.35 0.75
CA GLY A 43 5.68 14.91 -0.19
C GLY A 43 5.97 13.42 -0.09
N ALA A 44 5.80 12.70 -1.19
CA ALA A 44 6.08 11.27 -1.22
C ALA A 44 6.20 10.77 -2.65
N ASP A 45 6.71 9.56 -2.80
CA ASP A 45 6.82 8.91 -4.10
C ASP A 45 5.52 8.23 -4.52
N GLY A 46 4.68 7.87 -3.55
CA GLY A 46 3.39 7.27 -3.85
C GLY A 46 2.47 7.24 -2.64
N LEU A 47 1.22 6.92 -2.92
CA LEU A 47 0.15 6.81 -1.93
C LEU A 47 -0.34 5.37 -1.88
N MET A 48 -0.44 4.81 -0.69
CA MET A 48 -1.02 3.50 -0.47
C MET A 48 -2.29 3.65 0.35
N VAL A 49 -3.41 3.19 -0.20
CA VAL A 49 -4.71 3.27 0.47
C VAL A 49 -5.08 1.89 0.96
N VAL A 50 -5.31 1.76 2.26
CA VAL A 50 -5.73 0.50 2.87
C VAL A 50 -7.25 0.44 2.89
N GLU A 51 -7.81 -0.64 2.34
CA GLU A 51 -9.24 -0.84 2.24
C GLU A 51 -9.62 -2.20 2.80
N ARG A 52 -10.91 -2.42 3.00
CA ARG A 52 -11.40 -3.71 3.42
C ARG A 52 -11.14 -4.75 2.34
N PRO A 53 -10.87 -6.01 2.71
CA PRO A 53 -10.66 -7.04 1.71
C PRO A 53 -11.97 -7.35 0.97
N ALA A 54 -11.84 -7.68 -0.31
CA ALA A 54 -12.97 -8.02 -1.15
C ALA A 54 -12.95 -9.49 -1.58
N ASN A 55 -11.78 -10.12 -1.58
CA ASN A 55 -11.59 -11.47 -2.13
C ASN A 55 -10.89 -12.43 -1.17
N GLY A 56 -11.14 -12.27 0.12
CA GLY A 56 -10.62 -13.21 1.12
C GLY A 56 -9.23 -12.92 1.66
N GLY A 57 -8.61 -11.83 1.26
CA GLY A 57 -7.35 -11.40 1.86
C GLY A 57 -7.53 -10.80 3.24
N ASP A 58 -6.45 -10.39 3.86
CA ASP A 58 -6.50 -9.75 5.17
C ASP A 58 -6.91 -8.29 5.04
N TYR A 59 -6.46 -7.64 3.98
CA TYR A 59 -6.87 -6.29 3.62
C TYR A 59 -6.53 -6.07 2.14
N ARG A 60 -7.02 -4.96 1.62
CA ARG A 60 -6.78 -4.57 0.24
C ARG A 60 -5.94 -3.30 0.22
N MET A 61 -5.08 -3.18 -0.77
CA MET A 61 -4.24 -2.01 -0.90
C MET A 61 -4.29 -1.49 -2.35
N LEU A 62 -4.64 -0.21 -2.47
CA LEU A 62 -4.60 0.50 -3.73
C LEU A 62 -3.35 1.37 -3.74
N PHE A 63 -2.54 1.24 -4.78
CA PHE A 63 -1.32 2.03 -4.90
C PHE A 63 -1.46 3.07 -6.01
N LEU A 64 -1.15 4.32 -5.68
CA LEU A 64 -1.16 5.41 -6.65
C LEU A 64 0.20 6.07 -6.70
N ASN A 65 0.65 6.36 -7.91
CA ASN A 65 1.85 7.15 -8.11
C ASN A 65 1.61 8.61 -7.71
N SER A 66 2.68 9.37 -7.58
CA SER A 66 2.58 10.77 -7.17
C SER A 66 1.81 11.64 -8.16
N ASP A 67 1.69 11.21 -9.40
CA ASP A 67 0.91 11.92 -10.41
C ASP A 67 -0.59 11.57 -10.38
N GLY A 68 -0.99 10.68 -9.49
CA GLY A 68 -2.38 10.26 -9.34
C GLY A 68 -2.75 9.03 -10.14
N SER A 69 -1.86 8.50 -10.96
CA SER A 69 -2.15 7.29 -11.72
C SER A 69 -2.07 6.06 -10.82
N ILE A 70 -2.83 5.02 -11.17
CA ILE A 70 -2.76 3.75 -10.46
C ILE A 70 -1.45 3.08 -10.84
N GLY A 71 -0.69 2.69 -9.81
CA GLY A 71 0.59 2.06 -10.02
C GLY A 71 0.58 0.60 -9.62
N GLU A 72 1.64 -0.08 -10.01
CA GLU A 72 1.89 -1.44 -9.56
C GLU A 72 2.74 -1.41 -8.30
N MET A 73 2.43 -2.30 -7.37
CA MET A 73 3.18 -2.37 -6.13
C MET A 73 4.57 -2.94 -6.38
N CYS A 74 5.60 -2.19 -6.01
CA CYS A 74 6.98 -2.68 -6.02
C CYS A 74 7.29 -3.41 -4.71
N GLY A 75 8.45 -4.08 -4.68
CA GLY A 75 8.87 -4.80 -3.47
C GLY A 75 8.98 -3.90 -2.24
N ASN A 76 9.48 -2.69 -2.42
CA ASN A 76 9.60 -1.74 -1.31
C ASN A 76 8.25 -1.33 -0.77
N GLY A 77 7.29 -1.06 -1.65
CA GLY A 77 5.94 -0.72 -1.24
C GLY A 77 5.26 -1.88 -0.53
N ALA A 78 5.45 -3.10 -1.03
CA ALA A 78 4.89 -4.29 -0.40
C ALA A 78 5.43 -4.48 1.01
N ARG A 79 6.72 -4.28 1.21
CA ARG A 79 7.32 -4.39 2.53
C ARG A 79 6.81 -3.32 3.48
N CYS A 80 6.67 -2.09 3.00
CA CYS A 80 6.12 -1.00 3.80
C CYS A 80 4.69 -1.27 4.23
N ILE A 81 3.83 -1.73 3.32
CA ILE A 81 2.45 -1.97 3.67
C ILE A 81 2.30 -3.15 4.63
N CYS A 82 3.14 -4.17 4.50
CA CYS A 82 3.12 -5.29 5.44
C CYS A 82 3.57 -4.87 6.83
N ARG A 83 4.58 -4.02 6.91
CA ARG A 83 5.00 -3.47 8.20
C ARG A 83 3.87 -2.65 8.82
N TYR A 84 3.23 -1.79 8.04
CA TYR A 84 2.09 -1.03 8.50
C TYR A 84 0.97 -1.96 8.99
N GLY A 85 0.66 -2.99 8.21
CA GLY A 85 -0.41 -3.92 8.56
C GLY A 85 -0.14 -4.67 9.86
N TYR A 86 1.09 -5.07 10.10
CA TYR A 86 1.46 -5.73 11.34
C TYR A 86 1.36 -4.76 12.53
N GLU A 87 1.95 -3.58 12.39
CA GLU A 87 2.01 -2.61 13.48
C GLU A 87 0.64 -2.05 13.84
N ASN A 88 -0.30 -2.05 12.93
CA ASN A 88 -1.64 -1.52 13.15
C ASN A 88 -2.70 -2.61 13.31
N GLY A 89 -2.29 -3.86 13.46
CA GLY A 89 -3.20 -4.94 13.77
C GLY A 89 -4.09 -5.40 12.63
N LEU A 90 -3.74 -5.09 11.38
CA LEU A 90 -4.51 -5.55 10.23
C LEU A 90 -4.32 -7.03 9.97
N ALA A 91 -3.13 -7.52 10.26
CA ALA A 91 -2.78 -8.92 10.07
C ALA A 91 -1.61 -9.27 10.98
N GLY A 92 -1.31 -10.56 11.08
CA GLY A 92 -0.21 -11.05 11.91
C GLY A 92 1.10 -11.18 11.13
N ASP A 93 1.87 -12.21 11.47
CA ASP A 93 3.18 -12.44 10.85
C ASP A 93 3.09 -12.79 9.38
N VAL A 94 1.98 -13.38 8.95
CA VAL A 94 1.71 -13.67 7.54
C VAL A 94 0.54 -12.83 7.11
N GLN A 95 0.71 -12.13 6.00
CA GLN A 95 -0.30 -11.20 5.49
C GLN A 95 -0.63 -11.50 4.05
N ARG A 96 -1.92 -11.47 3.73
CA ARG A 96 -2.40 -11.61 2.36
C ARG A 96 -3.02 -10.28 1.95
N VAL A 97 -2.36 -9.60 1.04
CA VAL A 97 -2.75 -8.26 0.62
C VAL A 97 -3.33 -8.33 -0.78
N GLU A 98 -4.57 -7.89 -0.92
CA GLU A 98 -5.21 -7.80 -2.23
C GLU A 98 -4.74 -6.54 -2.93
N THR A 99 -4.22 -6.67 -4.14
CA THR A 99 -3.72 -5.54 -4.92
C THR A 99 -4.27 -5.61 -6.33
N THR A 100 -4.03 -4.55 -7.11
CA THR A 100 -4.42 -4.54 -8.52
C THR A 100 -3.65 -5.57 -9.34
N ALA A 101 -2.47 -5.97 -8.87
CA ALA A 101 -1.65 -6.99 -9.54
C ALA A 101 -1.96 -8.41 -9.04
N GLY A 102 -2.94 -8.58 -8.16
CA GLY A 102 -3.30 -9.86 -7.58
C GLY A 102 -2.97 -9.92 -6.11
N LEU A 103 -2.97 -11.14 -5.57
CA LEU A 103 -2.71 -11.35 -4.16
C LEU A 103 -1.22 -11.39 -3.88
N VAL A 104 -0.79 -10.59 -2.92
CA VAL A 104 0.59 -10.55 -2.46
C VAL A 104 0.64 -11.13 -1.06
N THR A 105 1.55 -12.06 -0.81
CA THR A 105 1.75 -12.62 0.52
C THR A 105 3.04 -12.05 1.11
N GLY A 106 2.98 -11.60 2.34
CA GLY A 106 4.13 -11.09 3.07
C GLY A 106 4.34 -11.86 4.36
N TRP A 107 5.60 -12.09 4.71
CA TRP A 107 5.99 -12.75 5.95
C TRP A 107 6.90 -11.83 6.74
N ARG A 108 6.60 -11.69 8.01
CA ARG A 108 7.47 -10.94 8.90
C ARG A 108 8.66 -11.82 9.28
N VAL A 109 9.85 -11.34 8.98
CA VAL A 109 11.09 -12.02 9.36
C VAL A 109 11.59 -11.48 10.70
N ASP A 110 11.61 -10.15 10.85
CA ASP A 110 11.90 -9.49 12.12
C ASP A 110 11.20 -8.13 12.12
N GLU A 111 11.53 -7.26 13.07
CA GLU A 111 10.83 -5.98 13.25
C GLU A 111 10.77 -5.12 11.99
N ARG A 112 11.76 -5.22 11.12
CA ARG A 112 11.86 -4.37 9.93
C ARG A 112 11.92 -5.14 8.63
N MET A 113 12.11 -6.44 8.68
CA MET A 113 12.33 -7.23 7.49
C MET A 113 11.12 -8.08 7.18
N TYR A 114 10.62 -7.94 5.96
CA TYR A 114 9.49 -8.70 5.47
C TYR A 114 9.86 -9.36 4.16
N ARG A 115 9.41 -10.59 3.98
CA ARG A 115 9.59 -11.35 2.75
C ARG A 115 8.28 -11.28 1.98
N ILE A 116 8.37 -10.98 0.68
CA ILE A 116 7.20 -10.73 -0.16
C ILE A 116 7.16 -11.75 -1.29
N ARG A 117 5.95 -12.19 -1.61
CA ARG A 117 5.72 -13.10 -2.72
C ARG A 117 4.44 -12.72 -3.45
N LEU A 118 4.53 -12.64 -4.78
CA LEU A 118 3.35 -12.50 -5.63
C LEU A 118 2.78 -13.88 -5.87
N ASN A 119 1.49 -14.05 -5.60
CA ASN A 119 0.84 -15.35 -5.71
C ASN A 119 0.31 -15.65 -7.11
N ASP A 120 0.29 -14.66 -7.98
CA ASP A 120 -0.18 -14.88 -9.34
C ASP A 120 0.93 -14.51 -10.33
N PRO A 121 1.83 -15.45 -10.63
CA PRO A 121 2.92 -15.20 -11.55
C PRO A 121 2.45 -14.89 -12.96
N CYS A 122 1.24 -15.24 -13.30
CA CYS A 122 0.72 -14.93 -14.63
C CYS A 122 0.66 -13.43 -14.89
N ASN A 123 0.52 -12.65 -13.87
CA ASN A 123 0.50 -11.21 -14.01
C ASN A 123 1.87 -10.62 -14.33
N LEU A 124 2.91 -11.39 -14.18
CA LEU A 124 4.27 -10.90 -14.33
C LEU A 124 4.81 -11.02 -15.73
N ARG A 125 4.21 -11.85 -16.56
CA ARG A 125 4.78 -12.12 -17.87
C ARG A 125 4.24 -11.24 -18.96
N LEU A 126 3.51 -10.33 -18.60
CA LEU A 126 2.96 -9.36 -19.56
C LEU A 126 4.00 -8.33 -19.94
#